data_2f82f431354463f64e0c5b755e8a1419
#
_entry.id   2f82f431354463f64e0c5b755e8a1419
#
_cell.length_a   1.000
_cell.length_b   1.000
_cell.length_c   1.000
_cell.angle_alpha   90.00
_cell.angle_beta   90.00
_cell.angle_gamma   90.00
#
_symmetry.space_group_name_H-M   'P 1'
#
loop_
_entity.id
_entity.type
_entity.pdbx_description
1 polymer ?
#
loop_
_entity_poly.entity_id
_entity_poly.type
_entity_poly.pdbx_seq_one_letter_code
_entity_poly.pdbx_strand_id
1 'polypeptide(L)'
;MSDDHRRSVSSVPTVHLLGAFALHTGGETIPLPVDSRRLVAYLAVHSRPQPTAALAADLWPGVRPQAAARLLDEAVAGVDVPGLLAADDRGRLALGPGVATDLADAMLLIRALSASRIEQRPDVELLEHDILPSWTASWIAVERERFRQLRLSALERLSEGLTAAGRHEDAVQIARRAVSTAPSRERSRRALVEALLAGGDVAGAMHEYEEFQQLLRSSIGATPDSELDRLLVPHDSGWPLGPGLHRPIERWGVGMPG
;
A
#
# COMPACT_ATOMS: atom_id res chain seq x y z
N MET A 1 2.45 -47.40 28.58
CA MET A 1 2.84 -47.22 27.15
C MET A 1 1.89 -46.18 26.60
N SER A 2 2.21 -44.94 26.81
CA SER A 2 1.40 -43.78 26.40
C SER A 2 1.96 -43.24 25.10
N ASP A 3 1.15 -43.35 24.08
CA ASP A 3 1.44 -42.97 22.70
C ASP A 3 1.38 -41.44 22.58
N ASP A 4 2.55 -40.81 22.70
CA ASP A 4 2.72 -39.38 22.52
C ASP A 4 2.76 -39.07 21.02
N HIS A 5 1.60 -39.16 20.37
CA HIS A 5 1.37 -38.62 19.03
C HIS A 5 1.33 -37.10 19.13
N ARG A 6 2.50 -36.47 19.35
CA ARG A 6 2.68 -35.06 19.01
C ARG A 6 2.41 -34.93 17.50
N ARG A 7 1.19 -34.54 17.19
CA ARG A 7 0.88 -33.99 15.87
C ARG A 7 1.84 -32.85 15.63
N SER A 8 2.87 -33.10 14.82
CA SER A 8 3.67 -32.08 14.19
C SER A 8 2.71 -31.26 13.31
N VAL A 9 2.14 -30.23 13.87
CA VAL A 9 1.50 -29.16 13.08
C VAL A 9 2.67 -28.56 12.32
N SER A 10 2.81 -28.94 11.06
CA SER A 10 3.78 -28.34 10.14
C SER A 10 3.34 -26.88 9.94
N SER A 11 3.82 -26.02 10.82
CA SER A 11 3.46 -24.61 10.81
C SER A 11 4.35 -23.93 9.79
N VAL A 12 3.76 -23.57 8.68
CA VAL A 12 4.37 -22.79 7.63
C VAL A 12 4.91 -21.48 8.22
N PRO A 13 6.22 -21.19 8.07
CA PRO A 13 6.74 -19.91 8.52
C PRO A 13 6.07 -18.75 7.77
N THR A 14 5.69 -17.70 8.50
CA THR A 14 5.08 -16.49 7.93
C THR A 14 5.94 -15.29 8.26
N VAL A 15 6.35 -14.56 7.24
CA VAL A 15 7.13 -13.31 7.36
C VAL A 15 6.22 -12.12 7.13
N HIS A 16 6.12 -11.24 8.12
CA HIS A 16 5.40 -9.99 8.03
C HIS A 16 6.38 -8.87 7.68
N LEU A 17 5.99 -8.06 6.70
CA LEU A 17 6.75 -6.92 6.17
C LEU A 17 5.93 -5.63 6.17
N LEU A 18 4.60 -5.75 6.18
CA LEU A 18 3.70 -4.60 6.16
C LEU A 18 3.58 -4.02 7.57
N GLY A 19 4.05 -2.77 7.74
CA GLY A 19 4.18 -2.10 9.03
C GLY A 19 5.46 -2.45 9.75
N ALA A 20 5.56 -3.59 10.39
CA ALA A 20 6.74 -4.01 11.14
C ALA A 20 7.20 -5.41 10.74
N PHE A 21 8.52 -5.66 10.82
CA PHE A 21 9.05 -7.00 10.61
C PHE A 21 8.64 -7.93 11.75
N ALA A 22 8.04 -9.07 11.41
CA ALA A 22 7.87 -10.19 12.32
C ALA A 22 8.02 -11.52 11.57
N LEU A 23 8.52 -12.54 12.24
CA LEU A 23 8.57 -13.92 11.77
C LEU A 23 7.76 -14.78 12.73
N HIS A 24 6.78 -15.50 12.20
CA HIS A 24 5.93 -16.39 12.97
C HIS A 24 6.09 -17.82 12.47
N THR A 25 6.08 -18.76 13.40
CA THR A 25 5.95 -20.19 13.10
C THR A 25 5.18 -20.85 14.24
N GLY A 26 4.18 -21.67 13.91
CA GLY A 26 3.35 -22.32 14.93
C GLY A 26 2.55 -21.37 15.83
N GLY A 27 2.30 -20.14 15.38
CA GLY A 27 1.64 -19.11 16.19
C GLY A 27 2.57 -18.36 17.15
N GLU A 28 3.85 -18.68 17.19
CA GLU A 28 4.85 -17.99 18.02
C GLU A 28 5.69 -17.04 17.17
N THR A 29 6.08 -15.91 17.78
CA THR A 29 7.01 -14.95 17.16
C THR A 29 8.45 -15.43 17.40
N ILE A 30 9.21 -15.60 16.33
CA ILE A 30 10.60 -16.03 16.37
C ILE A 30 11.51 -14.80 16.24
N PRO A 31 12.30 -14.48 17.28
CA PRO A 31 13.28 -13.40 17.19
C PRO A 31 14.45 -13.82 16.29
N LEU A 32 14.88 -12.90 15.42
CA LEU A 32 16.08 -13.08 14.60
C LEU A 32 17.15 -12.05 14.96
N PRO A 33 18.43 -12.41 14.87
CA PRO A 33 19.54 -11.45 14.87
C PRO A 33 19.33 -10.36 13.82
N VAL A 34 19.89 -9.17 14.04
CA VAL A 34 19.65 -8.00 13.18
C VAL A 34 19.95 -8.28 11.70
N ASP A 35 21.11 -8.90 11.42
CA ASP A 35 21.53 -9.17 10.04
C ASP A 35 20.72 -10.32 9.40
N SER A 36 20.36 -11.35 10.17
CA SER A 36 19.47 -12.42 9.74
C SER A 36 18.08 -11.86 9.38
N ARG A 37 17.55 -10.94 10.20
CA ARG A 37 16.29 -10.25 9.94
C ARG A 37 16.34 -9.40 8.65
N ARG A 38 17.47 -8.71 8.42
CA ARG A 38 17.71 -7.94 7.19
C ARG A 38 17.73 -8.83 5.95
N LEU A 39 18.43 -9.97 6.06
CA LEU A 39 18.48 -10.98 4.99
C LEU A 39 17.09 -11.54 4.66
N VAL A 40 16.36 -12.00 5.67
CA VAL A 40 15.01 -12.55 5.47
C VAL A 40 14.06 -11.52 4.86
N ALA A 41 14.09 -10.27 5.34
CA ALA A 41 13.29 -9.19 4.79
C ALA A 41 13.65 -8.89 3.31
N TYR A 42 14.95 -8.84 2.99
CA TYR A 42 15.39 -8.63 1.61
C TYR A 42 14.86 -9.72 0.67
N LEU A 43 15.02 -10.99 1.06
CA LEU A 43 14.54 -12.14 0.27
C LEU A 43 13.01 -12.15 0.14
N ALA A 44 12.30 -11.75 1.19
CA ALA A 44 10.84 -11.66 1.17
C ALA A 44 10.33 -10.58 0.19
N VAL A 45 10.99 -9.44 0.15
CA VAL A 45 10.65 -8.33 -0.76
C VAL A 45 10.94 -8.69 -2.22
N HIS A 46 12.08 -9.33 -2.51
CA HIS A 46 12.50 -9.63 -3.89
C HIS A 46 11.85 -10.90 -4.47
N SER A 47 11.30 -11.79 -3.65
CA SER A 47 10.52 -13.00 -4.02
C SER A 47 11.13 -13.92 -5.09
N ARG A 48 12.39 -13.73 -5.50
CA ARG A 48 13.13 -14.55 -6.45
C ARG A 48 14.50 -14.90 -5.88
N PRO A 49 15.07 -16.05 -6.26
CA PRO A 49 16.43 -16.42 -5.82
C PRO A 49 17.47 -15.34 -6.20
N GLN A 50 18.21 -14.88 -5.21
CA GLN A 50 19.19 -13.80 -5.32
C GLN A 50 20.62 -14.34 -5.27
N PRO A 51 21.55 -13.88 -6.16
CA PRO A 51 22.96 -14.23 -6.07
C PRO A 51 23.55 -13.75 -4.75
N THR A 52 24.33 -14.59 -4.07
CA THR A 52 24.94 -14.26 -2.78
C THR A 52 25.83 -13.02 -2.82
N ALA A 53 26.54 -12.80 -3.92
CA ALA A 53 27.35 -11.60 -4.12
C ALA A 53 26.51 -10.31 -4.18
N ALA A 54 25.33 -10.35 -4.82
CA ALA A 54 24.40 -9.21 -4.87
C ALA A 54 23.79 -8.95 -3.49
N LEU A 55 23.33 -10.00 -2.81
CA LEU A 55 22.84 -9.91 -1.42
C LEU A 55 23.85 -9.24 -0.49
N ALA A 56 25.12 -9.70 -0.53
CA ALA A 56 26.18 -9.15 0.30
C ALA A 56 26.42 -7.65 0.00
N ALA A 57 26.41 -7.25 -1.27
CA ALA A 57 26.62 -5.87 -1.68
C ALA A 57 25.47 -4.95 -1.25
N ASP A 58 24.21 -5.40 -1.40
CA ASP A 58 23.02 -4.60 -1.10
C ASP A 58 22.76 -4.51 0.42
N LEU A 59 23.02 -5.59 1.16
CA LEU A 59 22.81 -5.60 2.60
C LEU A 59 23.89 -4.86 3.38
N TRP A 60 25.14 -4.86 2.89
CA TRP A 60 26.27 -4.17 3.51
C TRP A 60 27.00 -3.24 2.52
N PRO A 61 26.35 -2.17 2.06
CA PRO A 61 26.96 -1.24 1.11
C PRO A 61 28.21 -0.58 1.72
N GLY A 62 29.27 -0.50 0.92
CA GLY A 62 30.56 0.07 1.37
C GLY A 62 31.49 -0.89 2.13
N VAL A 63 31.04 -2.10 2.43
CA VAL A 63 31.90 -3.15 3.00
C VAL A 63 32.65 -3.88 1.88
N ARG A 64 33.92 -4.25 2.12
CA ARG A 64 34.71 -5.02 1.14
C ARG A 64 34.03 -6.36 0.83
N PRO A 65 34.03 -6.82 -0.44
CA PRO A 65 33.26 -8.00 -0.85
C PRO A 65 33.50 -9.25 0.00
N GLN A 66 34.77 -9.53 0.39
CA GLN A 66 35.10 -10.69 1.23
C GLN A 66 34.52 -10.56 2.64
N ALA A 67 34.51 -9.36 3.22
CA ALA A 67 33.94 -9.14 4.54
C ALA A 67 32.39 -9.18 4.48
N ALA A 68 31.78 -8.62 3.45
CA ALA A 68 30.34 -8.68 3.22
C ALA A 68 29.86 -10.13 3.01
N ALA A 69 30.64 -10.97 2.30
CA ALA A 69 30.34 -12.39 2.17
C ALA A 69 30.33 -13.12 3.52
N ARG A 70 31.29 -12.84 4.42
CA ARG A 70 31.30 -13.42 5.77
C ARG A 70 30.08 -12.98 6.59
N LEU A 71 29.72 -11.69 6.52
CA LEU A 71 28.51 -11.18 7.18
C LEU A 71 27.24 -11.86 6.66
N LEU A 72 27.20 -12.18 5.37
CA LEU A 72 26.11 -12.94 4.78
C LEU A 72 26.07 -14.37 5.33
N ASP A 73 27.23 -15.06 5.40
CA ASP A 73 27.31 -16.40 5.96
C ASP A 73 26.86 -16.43 7.43
N GLU A 74 27.27 -15.43 8.22
CA GLU A 74 26.83 -15.26 9.62
C GLU A 74 25.32 -14.98 9.70
N ALA A 75 24.78 -14.14 8.80
CA ALA A 75 23.36 -13.85 8.74
C ALA A 75 22.52 -15.09 8.37
N VAL A 76 23.01 -15.91 7.46
CA VAL A 76 22.40 -17.21 7.10
C VAL A 76 22.44 -18.18 8.28
N ALA A 77 23.60 -18.30 8.92
CA ALA A 77 23.77 -19.18 10.09
C ALA A 77 22.88 -18.76 11.29
N GLY A 78 22.60 -17.46 11.42
CA GLY A 78 21.69 -16.93 12.45
C GLY A 78 20.21 -17.19 12.20
N VAL A 79 19.83 -17.80 11.07
CA VAL A 79 18.44 -18.21 10.77
C VAL A 79 18.25 -19.67 11.20
N ASP A 80 17.87 -19.86 12.46
CA ASP A 80 17.59 -21.20 13.01
C ASP A 80 16.08 -21.54 12.89
N VAL A 81 15.55 -21.47 11.67
CA VAL A 81 14.17 -21.86 11.35
C VAL A 81 14.17 -22.78 10.12
N PRO A 82 13.90 -24.07 10.31
CA PRO A 82 13.92 -25.05 9.23
C PRO A 82 12.99 -24.62 8.07
N GLY A 83 13.49 -24.66 6.85
CA GLY A 83 12.71 -24.34 5.65
C GLY A 83 12.47 -22.85 5.41
N LEU A 84 12.95 -21.94 6.26
CA LEU A 84 12.80 -20.48 6.03
C LEU A 84 13.66 -19.99 4.88
N LEU A 85 14.87 -20.52 4.72
CA LEU A 85 15.77 -20.22 3.62
C LEU A 85 15.96 -21.44 2.73
N ALA A 86 16.13 -21.20 1.45
CA ALA A 86 16.48 -22.20 0.44
C ALA A 86 17.59 -21.68 -0.47
N ALA A 87 18.46 -22.58 -0.93
CA ALA A 87 19.43 -22.30 -1.97
C ALA A 87 19.08 -23.11 -3.23
N ASP A 88 19.23 -22.52 -4.41
CA ASP A 88 19.10 -23.25 -5.66
C ASP A 88 20.44 -23.90 -6.09
N ASP A 89 20.41 -24.69 -7.19
CA ASP A 89 21.59 -25.39 -7.71
C ASP A 89 22.74 -24.46 -8.13
N ARG A 90 22.49 -23.17 -8.23
CA ARG A 90 23.47 -22.13 -8.56
C ARG A 90 23.95 -21.37 -7.32
N GLY A 91 23.56 -21.80 -6.12
CA GLY A 91 23.89 -21.15 -4.86
C GLY A 91 23.20 -19.80 -4.65
N ARG A 92 22.11 -19.52 -5.36
CA ARG A 92 21.31 -18.32 -5.10
C ARG A 92 20.37 -18.59 -3.92
N LEU A 93 20.22 -17.60 -3.04
CA LEU A 93 19.38 -17.68 -1.85
C LEU A 93 17.96 -17.12 -2.12
N ALA A 94 16.96 -17.76 -1.54
CA ALA A 94 15.57 -17.34 -1.55
C ALA A 94 14.93 -17.71 -0.21
N LEU A 95 13.71 -17.21 0.02
CA LEU A 95 12.83 -17.83 1.02
C LEU A 95 12.46 -19.25 0.57
N GLY A 96 12.26 -20.13 1.54
CA GLY A 96 11.80 -21.49 1.30
C GLY A 96 10.44 -21.51 0.58
N PRO A 97 10.17 -22.53 -0.26
CA PRO A 97 8.98 -22.58 -1.13
C PRO A 97 7.66 -22.62 -0.38
N GLY A 98 7.67 -22.92 0.93
CA GLY A 98 6.47 -22.93 1.78
C GLY A 98 6.29 -21.67 2.63
N VAL A 99 7.21 -20.70 2.55
CA VAL A 99 7.14 -19.50 3.39
C VAL A 99 6.07 -18.55 2.86
N ALA A 100 5.11 -18.18 3.72
CA ALA A 100 4.10 -17.17 3.41
C ALA A 100 4.61 -15.76 3.76
N THR A 101 4.15 -14.75 3.02
CA THR A 101 4.43 -13.33 3.34
C THR A 101 3.18 -12.48 3.14
N ASP A 102 2.91 -11.55 4.06
CA ASP A 102 1.83 -10.57 3.95
C ASP A 102 1.98 -9.68 2.69
N LEU A 103 3.20 -9.40 2.28
CA LEU A 103 3.49 -8.68 1.04
C LEU A 103 3.04 -9.45 -0.21
N ALA A 104 3.25 -10.78 -0.25
CA ALA A 104 2.78 -11.61 -1.37
C ALA A 104 1.25 -11.62 -1.44
N ASP A 105 0.57 -11.73 -0.30
CA ASP A 105 -0.88 -11.68 -0.20
C ASP A 105 -1.42 -10.30 -0.64
N ALA A 106 -0.79 -9.21 -0.20
CA ALA A 106 -1.11 -7.86 -0.66
C ALA A 106 -0.93 -7.70 -2.17
N MET A 107 0.13 -8.26 -2.75
CA MET A 107 0.36 -8.22 -4.20
C MET A 107 -0.65 -9.06 -4.99
N LEU A 108 -1.12 -10.17 -4.44
CA LEU A 108 -2.23 -10.95 -5.03
C LEU A 108 -3.53 -10.15 -4.98
N LEU A 109 -3.85 -9.52 -3.85
CA LEU A 109 -4.99 -8.63 -3.71
C LEU A 109 -4.94 -7.48 -4.74
N ILE A 110 -3.82 -6.78 -4.84
CA ILE A 110 -3.63 -5.68 -5.82
C ILE A 110 -3.89 -6.17 -7.26
N ARG A 111 -3.41 -7.35 -7.62
CA ARG A 111 -3.66 -7.94 -8.94
C ARG A 111 -5.13 -8.26 -9.16
N ALA A 112 -5.81 -8.82 -8.16
CA ALA A 112 -7.23 -9.13 -8.22
C ALA A 112 -8.08 -7.86 -8.38
N LEU A 113 -7.78 -6.79 -7.60
CA LEU A 113 -8.40 -5.48 -7.71
C LEU A 113 -8.20 -4.86 -9.10
N SER A 114 -6.98 -4.96 -9.63
CA SER A 114 -6.64 -4.44 -10.96
C SER A 114 -7.32 -5.19 -12.11
N ALA A 115 -7.70 -6.44 -11.89
CA ALA A 115 -8.39 -7.27 -12.89
C ALA A 115 -9.92 -7.20 -12.78
N SER A 116 -10.48 -6.36 -11.90
CA SER A 116 -11.93 -6.24 -11.62
C SER A 116 -12.61 -7.57 -11.28
N ARG A 117 -11.87 -8.50 -10.64
CA ARG A 117 -12.35 -9.86 -10.29
C ARG A 117 -12.90 -9.95 -8.87
N ILE A 118 -13.52 -8.87 -8.37
CA ILE A 118 -13.99 -8.86 -6.99
C ILE A 118 -15.50 -8.89 -6.95
N GLU A 119 -16.03 -10.05 -6.61
CA GLU A 119 -17.46 -10.27 -6.38
C GLU A 119 -17.89 -9.91 -4.95
N GLN A 120 -16.97 -9.84 -4.01
CA GLN A 120 -17.21 -9.56 -2.58
C GLN A 120 -16.40 -8.35 -2.11
N ARG A 121 -16.75 -7.82 -0.92
CA ARG A 121 -15.98 -6.75 -0.25
C ARG A 121 -14.59 -7.29 0.10
N PRO A 122 -13.52 -6.82 -0.56
CA PRO A 122 -12.17 -7.31 -0.26
C PRO A 122 -11.72 -6.81 1.10
N ASP A 123 -10.97 -7.63 1.82
CA ASP A 123 -10.22 -7.15 2.97
C ASP A 123 -9.02 -6.35 2.47
N VAL A 124 -9.07 -5.04 2.69
CA VAL A 124 -8.02 -4.10 2.26
C VAL A 124 -7.05 -3.74 3.37
N GLU A 125 -7.11 -4.38 4.54
CA GLU A 125 -6.19 -4.12 5.67
C GLU A 125 -4.72 -4.29 5.25
N LEU A 126 -4.43 -5.28 4.40
CA LEU A 126 -3.10 -5.48 3.81
C LEU A 126 -2.58 -4.28 2.99
N LEU A 127 -3.46 -3.37 2.57
CA LEU A 127 -3.11 -2.18 1.81
C LEU A 127 -3.00 -0.91 2.68
N GLU A 128 -3.10 -1.02 4.00
CA GLU A 128 -3.01 0.13 4.92
C GLU A 128 -1.56 0.51 5.26
N HIS A 129 -0.66 -0.47 5.25
CA HIS A 129 0.71 -0.29 5.72
C HIS A 129 1.74 -0.29 4.58
N ASP A 130 2.81 0.48 4.77
CA ASP A 130 3.99 0.42 3.91
C ASP A 130 4.90 -0.74 4.28
N ILE A 131 5.74 -1.16 3.34
CA ILE A 131 6.79 -2.15 3.60
C ILE A 131 7.81 -1.54 4.56
N LEU A 132 7.93 -2.09 5.78
CA LEU A 132 8.95 -1.77 6.78
C LEU A 132 9.19 -0.25 6.91
N PRO A 133 8.20 0.57 7.28
CA PRO A 133 8.29 2.03 7.22
C PRO A 133 9.42 2.62 8.07
N SER A 134 9.81 1.94 9.15
CA SER A 134 10.91 2.36 10.03
C SER A 134 12.31 2.03 9.53
N TRP A 135 12.44 1.27 8.42
CA TRP A 135 13.74 0.88 7.89
C TRP A 135 14.28 1.93 6.91
N THR A 136 15.56 2.27 7.05
CA THR A 136 16.23 3.33 6.25
C THR A 136 17.20 2.80 5.19
N ALA A 137 17.34 1.47 5.05
CA ALA A 137 18.22 0.88 4.05
C ALA A 137 17.80 1.27 2.63
N SER A 138 18.77 1.58 1.76
CA SER A 138 18.50 2.10 0.41
C SER A 138 17.71 1.13 -0.47
N TRP A 139 17.98 -0.18 -0.36
CA TRP A 139 17.28 -1.20 -1.14
C TRP A 139 15.78 -1.27 -0.88
N ILE A 140 15.33 -0.95 0.36
CA ILE A 140 13.91 -1.00 0.69
C ILE A 140 13.15 0.23 0.20
N ALA A 141 13.81 1.37 0.04
CA ALA A 141 13.17 2.62 -0.35
C ALA A 141 12.48 2.54 -1.72
N VAL A 142 13.17 1.92 -2.69
CA VAL A 142 12.65 1.74 -4.07
C VAL A 142 11.44 0.79 -4.07
N GLU A 143 11.54 -0.33 -3.36
CA GLU A 143 10.47 -1.33 -3.33
C GLU A 143 9.25 -0.82 -2.53
N ARG A 144 9.48 -0.04 -1.46
CA ARG A 144 8.40 0.65 -0.74
C ARG A 144 7.65 1.62 -1.62
N GLU A 145 8.36 2.45 -2.38
CA GLU A 145 7.72 3.40 -3.29
C GLU A 145 6.94 2.67 -4.40
N ARG A 146 7.52 1.63 -4.98
CA ARG A 146 6.84 0.79 -5.97
C ARG A 146 5.56 0.17 -5.42
N PHE A 147 5.62 -0.41 -4.23
CA PHE A 147 4.46 -0.99 -3.57
C PHE A 147 3.40 0.07 -3.27
N ARG A 148 3.82 1.25 -2.78
CA ARG A 148 2.92 2.37 -2.50
C ARG A 148 2.16 2.80 -3.75
N GLN A 149 2.81 2.92 -4.90
CA GLN A 149 2.16 3.28 -6.16
C GLN A 149 1.16 2.21 -6.62
N LEU A 150 1.51 0.94 -6.47
CA LEU A 150 0.61 -0.17 -6.84
C LEU A 150 -0.64 -0.21 -5.96
N ARG A 151 -0.48 -0.09 -4.63
CA ARG A 151 -1.61 -0.11 -3.71
C ARG A 151 -2.52 1.10 -3.88
N LEU A 152 -1.98 2.31 -4.08
CA LEU A 152 -2.77 3.50 -4.36
C LEU A 152 -3.63 3.31 -5.61
N SER A 153 -3.02 2.86 -6.71
CA SER A 153 -3.76 2.60 -7.95
C SER A 153 -4.83 1.51 -7.79
N ALA A 154 -4.60 0.52 -6.93
CA ALA A 154 -5.58 -0.52 -6.64
C ALA A 154 -6.76 0.02 -5.81
N LEU A 155 -6.50 0.84 -4.78
CA LEU A 155 -7.53 1.48 -3.98
C LEU A 155 -8.38 2.46 -4.81
N GLU A 156 -7.75 3.27 -5.67
CA GLU A 156 -8.43 4.18 -6.59
C GLU A 156 -9.41 3.42 -7.50
N ARG A 157 -8.95 2.36 -8.16
CA ARG A 157 -9.79 1.51 -9.02
C ARG A 157 -10.91 0.82 -8.25
N LEU A 158 -10.64 0.38 -7.03
CA LEU A 158 -11.67 -0.24 -6.19
C LEU A 158 -12.76 0.78 -5.85
N SER A 159 -12.39 2.01 -5.49
CA SER A 159 -13.34 3.09 -5.24
C SER A 159 -14.17 3.41 -6.47
N GLU A 160 -13.53 3.58 -7.64
CA GLU A 160 -14.19 3.79 -8.94
C GLU A 160 -15.23 2.66 -9.23
N GLY A 161 -14.82 1.39 -9.03
CA GLY A 161 -15.69 0.22 -9.23
C GLY A 161 -16.87 0.17 -8.27
N LEU A 162 -16.66 0.50 -6.99
CA LEU A 162 -17.70 0.56 -5.97
C LEU A 162 -18.69 1.71 -6.26
N THR A 163 -18.19 2.86 -6.70
CA THR A 163 -19.02 3.99 -7.14
C THR A 163 -19.93 3.58 -8.30
N ALA A 164 -19.37 2.95 -9.33
CA ALA A 164 -20.13 2.45 -10.48
C ALA A 164 -21.17 1.36 -10.10
N ALA A 165 -20.90 0.60 -9.03
CA ALA A 165 -21.82 -0.40 -8.50
C ALA A 165 -22.89 0.18 -7.54
N GLY A 166 -22.92 1.51 -7.33
CA GLY A 166 -23.85 2.16 -6.40
C GLY A 166 -23.52 2.00 -4.92
N ARG A 167 -22.34 1.47 -4.59
CA ARG A 167 -21.85 1.26 -3.21
C ARG A 167 -21.08 2.47 -2.72
N HIS A 168 -21.73 3.62 -2.66
CA HIS A 168 -21.09 4.92 -2.47
C HIS A 168 -20.39 5.06 -1.11
N GLU A 169 -20.97 4.57 -0.02
CA GLU A 169 -20.35 4.60 1.30
C GLU A 169 -19.03 3.81 1.34
N ASP A 170 -19.03 2.60 0.78
CA ASP A 170 -17.82 1.79 0.69
C ASP A 170 -16.76 2.47 -0.21
N ALA A 171 -17.18 3.06 -1.33
CA ALA A 171 -16.31 3.80 -2.25
C ALA A 171 -15.61 4.97 -1.54
N VAL A 172 -16.36 5.77 -0.78
CA VAL A 172 -15.83 6.88 0.01
C VAL A 172 -14.81 6.40 1.03
N GLN A 173 -15.09 5.31 1.75
CA GLN A 173 -14.14 4.75 2.71
C GLN A 173 -12.82 4.32 2.06
N ILE A 174 -12.89 3.65 0.91
CA ILE A 174 -11.71 3.21 0.16
C ILE A 174 -10.93 4.40 -0.38
N ALA A 175 -11.60 5.39 -0.97
CA ALA A 175 -10.94 6.59 -1.47
C ALA A 175 -10.24 7.39 -0.35
N ARG A 176 -10.86 7.50 0.83
CA ARG A 176 -10.23 8.15 2.00
C ARG A 176 -8.93 7.46 2.43
N ARG A 177 -8.85 6.13 2.35
CA ARG A 177 -7.59 5.39 2.61
C ARG A 177 -6.50 5.75 1.59
N ALA A 178 -6.87 5.90 0.31
CA ALA A 178 -5.93 6.34 -0.72
C ALA A 178 -5.45 7.78 -0.47
N VAL A 179 -6.36 8.69 -0.14
CA VAL A 179 -6.05 10.10 0.19
C VAL A 179 -5.15 10.20 1.43
N SER A 180 -5.43 9.45 2.50
CA SER A 180 -4.59 9.47 3.71
C SER A 180 -3.16 8.98 3.46
N THR A 181 -3.00 8.03 2.53
CA THR A 181 -1.68 7.50 2.13
C THR A 181 -0.88 8.50 1.28
N ALA A 182 -1.55 9.27 0.42
CA ALA A 182 -0.94 10.23 -0.50
C ALA A 182 -1.82 11.48 -0.65
N PRO A 183 -1.80 12.41 0.32
CA PRO A 183 -2.72 13.56 0.36
C PRO A 183 -2.62 14.50 -0.85
N SER A 184 -1.44 14.63 -1.44
CA SER A 184 -1.18 15.46 -2.63
C SER A 184 -1.44 14.74 -3.96
N ARG A 185 -1.85 13.47 -3.93
CA ARG A 185 -2.13 12.71 -5.16
C ARG A 185 -3.53 13.04 -5.68
N GLU A 186 -3.59 13.76 -6.78
CA GLU A 186 -4.84 14.25 -7.36
C GLU A 186 -5.82 13.14 -7.74
N ARG A 187 -5.32 12.03 -8.30
CA ARG A 187 -6.17 10.89 -8.67
C ARG A 187 -6.91 10.29 -7.47
N SER A 188 -6.25 10.18 -6.31
CA SER A 188 -6.89 9.70 -5.07
C SER A 188 -7.96 10.70 -4.60
N ARG A 189 -7.67 12.00 -4.68
CA ARG A 189 -8.63 13.05 -4.32
C ARG A 189 -9.84 13.06 -5.26
N ARG A 190 -9.60 12.88 -6.56
CA ARG A 190 -10.66 12.78 -7.56
C ARG A 190 -11.59 11.60 -7.28
N ALA A 191 -11.04 10.41 -7.02
CA ALA A 191 -11.86 9.23 -6.69
C ALA A 191 -12.75 9.47 -5.46
N LEU A 192 -12.25 10.22 -4.45
CA LEU A 192 -13.03 10.58 -3.28
C LEU A 192 -14.17 11.56 -3.62
N VAL A 193 -13.86 12.61 -4.36
CA VAL A 193 -14.87 13.60 -4.81
C VAL A 193 -15.95 12.94 -5.66
N GLU A 194 -15.58 12.10 -6.62
CA GLU A 194 -16.53 11.34 -7.45
C GLU A 194 -17.44 10.43 -6.62
N ALA A 195 -16.87 9.71 -5.63
CA ALA A 195 -17.66 8.84 -4.75
C ALA A 195 -18.65 9.62 -3.88
N LEU A 196 -18.24 10.78 -3.33
CA LEU A 196 -19.09 11.66 -2.55
C LEU A 196 -20.25 12.24 -3.41
N LEU A 197 -19.93 12.75 -4.61
CA LEU A 197 -20.95 13.28 -5.54
C LEU A 197 -21.95 12.19 -5.94
N ALA A 198 -21.49 11.00 -6.28
CA ALA A 198 -22.34 9.87 -6.63
C ALA A 198 -23.24 9.43 -5.47
N GLY A 199 -22.77 9.57 -4.22
CA GLY A 199 -23.55 9.35 -3.01
C GLY A 199 -24.49 10.50 -2.62
N GLY A 200 -24.46 11.62 -3.36
CA GLY A 200 -25.27 12.82 -3.07
C GLY A 200 -24.68 13.76 -2.02
N ASP A 201 -23.48 13.48 -1.51
CA ASP A 201 -22.78 14.36 -0.54
C ASP A 201 -21.99 15.46 -1.27
N VAL A 202 -22.74 16.41 -1.83
CA VAL A 202 -22.15 17.56 -2.54
C VAL A 202 -21.33 18.45 -1.60
N ALA A 203 -21.78 18.62 -0.36
CA ALA A 203 -21.08 19.45 0.61
C ALA A 203 -19.74 18.83 1.00
N GLY A 204 -19.69 17.51 1.23
CA GLY A 204 -18.46 16.76 1.47
C GLY A 204 -17.50 16.83 0.28
N ALA A 205 -18.01 16.70 -0.95
CA ALA A 205 -17.19 16.80 -2.15
C ALA A 205 -16.53 18.18 -2.33
N MET A 206 -17.28 19.25 -2.07
CA MET A 206 -16.77 20.63 -2.10
C MET A 206 -15.70 20.86 -1.03
N HIS A 207 -15.94 20.38 0.19
CA HIS A 207 -14.97 20.48 1.29
C HIS A 207 -13.65 19.78 0.94
N GLU A 208 -13.71 18.56 0.46
CA GLU A 208 -12.51 17.79 0.04
C GLU A 208 -11.73 18.50 -1.08
N TYR A 209 -12.44 19.13 -2.02
CA TYR A 209 -11.81 19.90 -3.09
C TYR A 209 -11.11 21.16 -2.56
N GLU A 210 -11.76 21.93 -1.67
CA GLU A 210 -11.19 23.14 -1.06
C GLU A 210 -9.95 22.81 -0.24
N GLU A 211 -9.99 21.75 0.57
CA GLU A 211 -8.82 21.26 1.30
C GLU A 211 -7.66 20.90 0.36
N PHE A 212 -7.97 20.23 -0.75
CA PHE A 212 -6.95 19.86 -1.73
C PHE A 212 -6.34 21.07 -2.43
N GLN A 213 -7.16 22.05 -2.82
CA GLN A 213 -6.66 23.32 -3.36
C GLN A 213 -5.72 24.02 -2.38
N GLN A 214 -6.10 24.08 -1.11
CA GLN A 214 -5.28 24.71 -0.08
C GLN A 214 -3.96 23.95 0.12
N LEU A 215 -4.01 22.63 0.13
CA LEU A 215 -2.83 21.77 0.22
C LEU A 215 -1.85 22.03 -0.93
N LEU A 216 -2.32 22.02 -2.18
CA LEU A 216 -1.48 22.25 -3.35
C LEU A 216 -0.88 23.65 -3.37
N ARG A 217 -1.67 24.68 -3.05
CA ARG A 217 -1.17 26.06 -2.97
C ARG A 217 -0.07 26.21 -1.92
N SER A 218 -0.24 25.60 -0.74
CA SER A 218 0.72 25.73 0.37
C SER A 218 1.97 24.91 0.18
N SER A 219 1.90 23.74 -0.47
CA SER A 219 3.03 22.80 -0.57
C SER A 219 3.88 22.99 -1.83
N ILE A 220 3.26 23.27 -2.98
CA ILE A 220 3.97 23.39 -4.27
C ILE A 220 3.57 24.61 -5.11
N GLY A 221 2.71 25.50 -4.60
CA GLY A 221 2.24 26.67 -5.33
C GLY A 221 1.40 26.36 -6.57
N ALA A 222 0.78 25.16 -6.62
CA ALA A 222 -0.01 24.69 -7.76
C ALA A 222 -1.53 24.77 -7.47
N THR A 223 -2.32 24.59 -8.53
CA THR A 223 -3.77 24.39 -8.49
C THR A 223 -4.11 22.99 -8.98
N PRO A 224 -5.28 22.44 -8.62
CA PRO A 224 -5.75 21.17 -9.17
C PRO A 224 -5.83 21.17 -10.70
N ASP A 225 -5.81 19.98 -11.30
CA ASP A 225 -6.04 19.84 -12.75
C ASP A 225 -7.49 20.22 -13.11
N SER A 226 -7.67 20.69 -14.33
CA SER A 226 -8.97 21.05 -14.88
C SER A 226 -9.99 19.90 -14.91
N GLU A 227 -9.56 18.65 -14.82
CA GLU A 227 -10.46 17.51 -14.73
C GLU A 227 -11.20 17.46 -13.38
N LEU A 228 -10.50 17.71 -12.28
CA LEU A 228 -11.12 17.79 -10.96
C LEU A 228 -12.05 19.00 -10.83
N ASP A 229 -11.65 20.14 -11.41
CA ASP A 229 -12.48 21.34 -11.46
C ASP A 229 -13.81 21.09 -12.17
N ARG A 230 -13.81 20.33 -13.27
CA ARG A 230 -15.03 20.02 -14.04
C ARG A 230 -16.04 19.18 -13.27
N LEU A 231 -15.62 18.39 -12.30
CA LEU A 231 -16.56 17.59 -11.49
C LEU A 231 -17.46 18.47 -10.63
N LEU A 232 -17.00 19.66 -10.25
CA LEU A 232 -17.70 20.56 -9.34
C LEU A 232 -18.35 21.77 -10.05
N VAL A 233 -18.03 22.00 -11.32
CA VAL A 233 -18.72 23.01 -12.11
C VAL A 233 -20.08 22.44 -12.57
N PRO A 234 -21.22 23.02 -12.19
CA PRO A 234 -22.50 22.57 -12.67
C PRO A 234 -22.52 22.65 -14.20
N HIS A 235 -22.63 21.50 -14.87
CA HIS A 235 -22.97 21.50 -16.27
C HIS A 235 -24.41 22.03 -16.42
N ASP A 236 -24.64 22.97 -17.29
CA ASP A 236 -25.94 23.62 -17.61
C ASP A 236 -27.02 22.65 -18.15
N SER A 237 -26.76 21.36 -18.12
CA SER A 237 -27.65 20.28 -18.53
C SER A 237 -27.99 19.37 -17.35
N GLY A 238 -28.90 19.86 -16.47
CA GLY A 238 -29.76 18.98 -15.69
C GLY A 238 -29.15 18.15 -14.60
N TRP A 239 -28.57 18.77 -13.56
CA TRP A 239 -28.51 18.15 -12.26
C TRP A 239 -29.90 17.99 -11.68
N PRO A 240 -30.37 16.80 -11.28
CA PRO A 240 -31.64 16.67 -10.58
C PRO A 240 -31.49 17.26 -9.17
N LEU A 241 -31.71 18.56 -9.04
CA LEU A 241 -31.91 19.18 -7.74
C LEU A 241 -33.17 18.57 -7.15
N GLY A 242 -33.02 17.81 -6.06
CA GLY A 242 -34.15 17.42 -5.24
C GLY A 242 -34.97 18.65 -4.85
N PRO A 243 -36.30 18.53 -4.65
CA PRO A 243 -37.17 19.66 -4.44
C PRO A 243 -36.82 20.34 -3.11
N GLY A 244 -36.15 21.51 -3.16
CA GLY A 244 -36.02 22.31 -1.95
C GLY A 244 -34.92 23.37 -1.82
N LEU A 245 -34.04 23.57 -2.79
CA LEU A 245 -33.00 24.61 -2.63
C LEU A 245 -32.92 25.56 -3.84
N HIS A 246 -33.96 26.39 -4.00
CA HIS A 246 -33.85 27.64 -4.76
C HIS A 246 -33.42 28.75 -3.79
N ARG A 247 -32.14 29.13 -3.77
CA ARG A 247 -31.68 30.45 -3.40
C ARG A 247 -30.71 30.95 -4.47
N PRO A 248 -30.98 32.08 -5.15
CA PRO A 248 -30.02 32.70 -6.05
C PRO A 248 -28.85 33.25 -5.22
N ILE A 249 -27.63 32.93 -5.64
CA ILE A 249 -26.41 33.58 -5.10
C ILE A 249 -26.45 35.00 -5.67
N GLU A 250 -26.78 35.98 -4.84
CA GLU A 250 -26.64 37.40 -5.15
C GLU A 250 -25.15 37.72 -5.40
N ARG A 251 -24.92 38.26 -6.60
CA ARG A 251 -23.65 38.83 -7.02
C ARG A 251 -23.23 39.91 -6.01
N TRP A 252 -22.14 39.70 -5.31
CA TRP A 252 -21.49 40.75 -4.53
C TRP A 252 -20.94 41.80 -5.51
N GLY A 253 -21.72 42.88 -5.71
CA GLY A 253 -21.29 44.08 -6.40
C GLY A 253 -20.26 44.82 -5.52
N VAL A 254 -19.05 44.97 -6.03
CA VAL A 254 -18.05 45.88 -5.47
C VAL A 254 -18.51 47.30 -5.79
N GLY A 255 -19.10 48.00 -4.82
CA GLY A 255 -19.32 49.44 -4.87
C GLY A 255 -18.02 50.14 -4.54
N MET A 256 -17.48 50.90 -5.50
CA MET A 256 -16.49 51.92 -5.25
C MET A 256 -17.17 53.20 -4.76
N PRO A 257 -16.72 53.85 -3.68
CA PRO A 257 -17.15 55.24 -3.37
C PRO A 257 -16.33 56.19 -4.20
N GLY A 258 -17.07 57.19 -4.78
CA GLY A 258 -16.48 58.41 -5.32
C GLY A 258 -16.08 59.44 -4.25
#